data_2ae27f4b174b869d77a23d0a9c2f9104
#
_entry.id   2ae27f4b174b869d77a23d0a9c2f9104
#
_cell.length_a   1.000
_cell.length_b   1.000
_cell.length_c   1.000
_cell.angle_alpha   90.00
_cell.angle_beta   90.00
_cell.angle_gamma   90.00
#
_symmetry.space_group_name_H-M   'P 1'
#
loop_
_entity.id
_entity.type
_entity.pdbx_description
1 polymer ?
#
loop_
_entity_poly.entity_id
_entity_poly.type
_entity_poly.pdbx_seq_one_letter_code
_entity_poly.pdbx_strand_id
1 'polypeptide(L)'
;MDPPMKFDTEQKLLLLPYSFMTRCFVLPDLYAEKMHALVFRKWKQRVKGRDWYDFEWYVRKGVKLNFNHLRERIRQFDGIEMSRDLFIEKLKERLADTDINLARQDVLPFIKNPEELEIWSNDYFVQLAEMIKFQN
;
A
#
# COMPACT_ATOMS: atom_id res chain seq x y z
N MET A 1 5.37 -19.67 -14.75
CA MET A 1 5.41 -19.03 -14.37
C MET A 1 5.89 -18.62 -14.15
N ASP A 2 6.03 -18.47 -14.36
CA ASP A 2 6.33 -17.87 -14.03
C ASP A 2 6.76 -17.38 -13.63
N PRO A 3 6.93 -17.10 -13.53
CA PRO A 3 7.25 -16.46 -12.98
C PRO A 3 7.84 -16.22 -12.66
N PRO A 4 8.04 -16.02 -12.58
CA PRO A 4 8.43 -15.56 -12.00
C PRO A 4 9.11 -15.42 -11.73
N MET A 5 9.18 -15.41 -11.74
CA MET A 5 9.51 -15.02 -11.37
C MET A 5 10.33 -14.81 -11.03
N LYS A 6 10.99 -14.61 -10.87
CA LYS A 6 11.62 -14.33 -10.44
C LYS A 6 11.70 -13.92 -9.50
N PHE A 7 11.60 -13.68 -9.20
CA PHE A 7 11.43 -13.11 -8.14
C PHE A 7 10.91 -14.00 -7.37
N ASP A 8 11.00 -14.81 -7.53
CA ASP A 8 10.44 -15.65 -7.00
C ASP A 8 10.62 -15.78 -5.71
N THR A 9 11.55 -15.74 -5.32
CA THR A 9 11.69 -15.95 -4.09
C THR A 9 11.08 -15.01 -3.32
N GLU A 10 11.06 -13.92 -3.60
CA GLU A 10 10.42 -13.08 -2.87
C GLU A 10 9.14 -13.23 -2.92
N GLN A 11 8.74 -13.80 -3.78
CA GLN A 11 7.47 -13.86 -3.92
C GLN A 11 6.94 -14.60 -2.95
N LYS A 12 7.53 -15.41 -2.50
CA LYS A 12 6.93 -16.15 -1.69
C LYS A 12 6.40 -15.47 -0.67
N LEU A 13 6.72 -14.50 -0.57
CA LEU A 13 6.21 -13.89 0.34
C LEU A 13 4.97 -13.88 0.35
N LEU A 14 4.59 -14.18 0.01
CA LEU A 14 3.68 -14.12 0.24
C LEU A 14 2.62 -13.84 0.08
N LEU A 15 2.28 -13.34 -0.03
CA LEU A 15 1.21 -12.71 -0.13
C LEU A 15 0.84 -12.79 -1.34
N LEU A 16 0.89 -13.49 -1.63
CA LEU A 16 0.61 -13.66 -2.57
C LEU A 16 -0.22 -13.55 -3.53
N PRO A 17 -1.31 -13.16 -3.52
CA PRO A 17 -2.05 -12.89 -4.67
C PRO A 17 -1.28 -12.04 -5.57
N TYR A 18 -0.21 -11.49 -5.09
CA TYR A 18 0.52 -10.70 -5.88
C TYR A 18 1.38 -11.37 -6.81
N SER A 19 1.81 -12.56 -6.56
CA SER A 19 2.69 -13.27 -7.46
C SER A 19 2.08 -13.36 -8.85
N PHE A 20 0.74 -13.38 -8.92
CA PHE A 20 0.08 -13.43 -10.19
C PHE A 20 0.15 -12.09 -10.88
N MET A 21 0.00 -11.01 -10.16
CA MET A 21 -0.03 -9.71 -10.76
C MET A 21 1.33 -9.23 -11.19
N THR A 22 2.38 -9.67 -10.54
CA THR A 22 3.70 -9.21 -10.90
C THR A 22 4.14 -9.67 -12.27
N ARG A 23 3.38 -10.62 -12.90
CA ARG A 23 3.67 -10.95 -14.24
C ARG A 23 3.35 -9.82 -15.15
N CYS A 24 2.37 -9.00 -14.82
CA CYS A 24 1.91 -7.93 -15.68
C CYS A 24 2.41 -6.56 -15.25
N PHE A 25 2.80 -6.40 -14.00
CA PHE A 25 3.17 -5.11 -13.47
C PHE A 25 4.45 -5.24 -12.68
N VAL A 26 5.26 -4.17 -12.69
CA VAL A 26 6.42 -4.15 -11.84
C VAL A 26 6.02 -3.62 -10.48
N LEU A 27 6.79 -3.91 -9.45
CA LEU A 27 6.45 -3.53 -8.09
C LEU A 27 6.22 -2.03 -7.88
N PRO A 28 7.01 -1.11 -8.47
CA PRO A 28 6.74 0.30 -8.29
C PRO A 28 5.36 0.72 -8.78
N ASP A 29 4.86 0.06 -9.84
CA ASP A 29 3.55 0.38 -10.39
C ASP A 29 2.44 -0.24 -9.53
N LEU A 30 2.66 -1.46 -9.03
CA LEU A 30 1.69 -2.07 -8.14
C LEU A 30 1.57 -1.27 -6.84
N TYR A 31 2.69 -0.75 -6.37
CA TYR A 31 2.70 0.10 -5.20
C TYR A 31 1.84 1.34 -5.45
N ALA A 32 1.98 1.94 -6.65
CA ALA A 32 1.18 3.11 -7.00
C ALA A 32 -0.31 2.80 -7.01
N GLU A 33 -0.69 1.63 -7.56
CA GLU A 33 -2.10 1.23 -7.56
C GLU A 33 -2.61 1.05 -6.14
N LYS A 34 -1.80 0.46 -5.28
CA LYS A 34 -2.20 0.25 -3.91
C LYS A 34 -2.36 1.57 -3.16
N MET A 35 -1.47 2.53 -3.43
CA MET A 35 -1.57 3.83 -2.78
C MET A 35 -2.80 4.59 -3.25
N HIS A 36 -3.16 4.47 -4.53
CA HIS A 36 -4.37 5.09 -5.02
C HIS A 36 -5.58 4.51 -4.28
N ALA A 37 -5.61 3.19 -4.14
CA ALA A 37 -6.72 2.54 -3.45
C ALA A 37 -6.78 2.97 -1.99
N LEU A 38 -5.65 3.05 -1.33
CA LEU A 38 -5.63 3.37 0.09
C LEU A 38 -6.10 4.79 0.36
N VAL A 39 -5.69 5.74 -0.46
CA VAL A 39 -5.98 7.14 -0.21
C VAL A 39 -7.34 7.57 -0.77
N PHE A 40 -7.72 7.05 -1.93
CA PHE A 40 -8.87 7.58 -2.64
C PHE A 40 -10.10 6.66 -2.66
N ARG A 41 -9.94 5.39 -2.29
CA ARG A 41 -11.09 4.51 -2.29
C ARG A 41 -12.06 4.96 -1.20
N LYS A 42 -13.34 4.95 -1.52
CA LYS A 42 -14.34 5.29 -0.55
C LYS A 42 -14.76 4.04 0.19
N TRP A 43 -14.63 4.04 1.51
CA TRP A 43 -15.02 2.92 2.33
C TRP A 43 -16.42 3.17 2.86
N LYS A 44 -17.30 2.23 2.67
CA LYS A 44 -18.63 2.41 3.16
C LYS A 44 -18.86 1.76 4.49
N GLN A 45 -18.43 0.52 4.61
CA GLN A 45 -18.74 -0.21 5.82
C GLN A 45 -17.53 -0.79 6.49
N ARG A 46 -16.41 -0.89 5.82
CA ARG A 46 -15.26 -1.48 6.46
C ARG A 46 -13.98 -0.94 5.87
N VAL A 47 -12.95 -0.93 6.71
CA VAL A 47 -11.64 -0.50 6.29
C VAL A 47 -10.94 -1.69 5.66
N LYS A 48 -10.23 -1.47 4.57
CA LYS A 48 -9.51 -2.53 3.88
C LYS A 48 -8.14 -2.70 4.48
N GLY A 49 -8.06 -3.48 5.54
CA GLY A 49 -6.80 -3.70 6.25
C GLY A 49 -5.70 -4.25 5.38
N ARG A 50 -6.05 -5.01 4.32
CA ARG A 50 -5.05 -5.53 3.41
C ARG A 50 -4.27 -4.42 2.71
N ASP A 51 -4.91 -3.30 2.41
CA ASP A 51 -4.22 -2.18 1.79
C ASP A 51 -3.17 -1.62 2.74
N TRP A 52 -3.48 -1.58 4.04
CA TRP A 52 -2.54 -1.10 5.05
C TRP A 52 -1.39 -2.08 5.23
N TYR A 53 -1.69 -3.38 5.22
CA TYR A 53 -0.68 -4.41 5.36
C TYR A 53 0.29 -4.35 4.17
N ASP A 54 -0.24 -4.18 2.98
CA ASP A 54 0.56 -4.10 1.77
C ASP A 54 1.42 -2.84 1.76
N PHE A 55 0.86 -1.71 2.22
CA PHE A 55 1.61 -0.47 2.31
C PHE A 55 2.82 -0.66 3.23
N GLU A 56 2.60 -1.24 4.40
CA GLU A 56 3.68 -1.52 5.32
C GLU A 56 4.75 -2.38 4.65
N TRP A 57 4.33 -3.40 3.92
CA TRP A 57 5.25 -4.29 3.25
C TRP A 57 6.12 -3.53 2.24
N TYR A 58 5.49 -2.68 1.42
CA TYR A 58 6.24 -1.93 0.41
C TYR A 58 7.28 -1.02 1.06
N VAL A 59 6.92 -0.35 2.14
CA VAL A 59 7.85 0.54 2.81
C VAL A 59 9.00 -0.26 3.43
N ARG A 60 8.68 -1.34 4.09
CA ARG A 60 9.71 -2.14 4.75
C ARG A 60 10.67 -2.77 3.78
N LYS A 61 10.20 -3.15 2.61
CA LYS A 61 11.06 -3.75 1.60
C LYS A 61 11.82 -2.70 0.80
N GLY A 62 11.55 -1.43 1.03
CA GLY A 62 12.25 -0.37 0.33
C GLY A 62 11.88 -0.25 -1.14
N VAL A 63 10.69 -0.71 -1.52
CA VAL A 63 10.22 -0.59 -2.89
C VAL A 63 10.00 0.88 -3.18
N LYS A 64 10.44 1.35 -4.34
CA LYS A 64 10.26 2.73 -4.72
C LYS A 64 8.92 2.89 -5.41
N LEU A 65 8.20 3.95 -5.03
CA LEU A 65 6.88 4.22 -5.59
C LEU A 65 7.03 4.93 -6.92
N ASN A 66 6.35 4.43 -7.94
CA ASN A 66 6.31 5.11 -9.23
C ASN A 66 5.25 6.22 -9.13
N PHE A 67 5.70 7.42 -8.77
CA PHE A 67 4.76 8.52 -8.55
C PHE A 67 4.12 8.99 -9.85
N ASN A 68 4.82 8.88 -10.96
CA ASN A 68 4.23 9.28 -12.24
C ASN A 68 3.00 8.43 -12.55
N HIS A 69 3.10 7.13 -12.28
CA HIS A 69 1.97 6.22 -12.48
C HIS A 69 0.83 6.60 -11.54
N LEU A 70 1.14 6.88 -10.29
CA LEU A 70 0.12 7.26 -9.32
C LEU A 70 -0.53 8.58 -9.70
N ARG A 71 0.26 9.55 -10.11
CA ARG A 71 -0.27 10.86 -10.49
C ARG A 71 -1.23 10.74 -11.67
N GLU A 72 -0.87 9.91 -12.66
CA GLU A 72 -1.75 9.71 -13.79
C GLU A 72 -3.04 9.04 -13.38
N ARG A 73 -2.94 8.06 -12.49
CA ARG A 73 -4.12 7.36 -12.02
C ARG A 73 -5.06 8.31 -11.29
N ILE A 74 -4.50 9.16 -10.43
CA ILE A 74 -5.30 10.13 -9.70
C ILE A 74 -5.95 11.11 -10.69
N ARG A 75 -5.22 11.55 -11.69
CA ARG A 75 -5.78 12.47 -12.66
C ARG A 75 -6.93 11.83 -13.44
N GLN A 76 -6.76 10.57 -13.84
CA GLN A 76 -7.77 9.88 -14.62
C GLN A 76 -9.05 9.61 -13.82
N PHE A 77 -8.92 9.22 -12.60
CA PHE A 77 -10.08 8.79 -11.82
C PHE A 77 -10.63 9.84 -10.88
N ASP A 78 -9.81 10.77 -10.44
CA ASP A 78 -10.24 11.75 -9.46
C ASP A 78 -10.16 13.18 -9.98
N GLY A 79 -9.56 13.37 -11.15
CA GLY A 79 -9.51 14.69 -11.77
C GLY A 79 -8.66 15.70 -11.03
N ILE A 80 -7.66 15.25 -10.27
CA ILE A 80 -6.86 16.11 -9.44
C ILE A 80 -5.43 16.10 -9.91
N GLU A 81 -4.80 17.27 -9.96
CA GLU A 81 -3.37 17.35 -10.18
C GLU A 81 -2.68 17.20 -8.84
N MET A 82 -1.80 16.22 -8.73
CA MET A 82 -1.21 15.85 -7.46
C MET A 82 0.29 16.02 -7.48
N SER A 83 0.85 16.67 -6.46
CA SER A 83 2.29 16.71 -6.26
C SER A 83 2.66 15.67 -5.23
N ARG A 84 3.96 15.37 -5.11
CA ARG A 84 4.41 14.41 -4.11
C ARG A 84 4.07 14.90 -2.71
N ASP A 85 4.29 16.19 -2.44
CA ASP A 85 4.03 16.74 -1.12
C ASP A 85 2.55 16.67 -0.78
N LEU A 86 1.70 17.03 -1.72
CA LEU A 86 0.27 16.97 -1.49
C LEU A 86 -0.20 15.53 -1.27
N PHE A 87 0.38 14.61 -2.03
CA PHE A 87 0.03 13.19 -1.87
C PHE A 87 0.40 12.70 -0.46
N ILE A 88 1.59 13.05 0.01
CA ILE A 88 2.02 12.63 1.35
C ILE A 88 1.09 13.23 2.40
N GLU A 89 0.68 14.49 2.23
CA GLU A 89 -0.23 15.08 3.17
C GLU A 89 -1.57 14.37 3.21
N LYS A 90 -2.12 14.05 2.04
CA LYS A 90 -3.40 13.36 1.99
C LYS A 90 -3.30 11.95 2.55
N LEU A 91 -2.20 11.29 2.30
CA LEU A 91 -1.96 9.97 2.84
C LEU A 91 -1.90 10.03 4.36
N LYS A 92 -1.18 11.01 4.92
CA LYS A 92 -1.08 11.13 6.35
C LYS A 92 -2.45 11.42 6.98
N GLU A 93 -3.26 12.25 6.32
CA GLU A 93 -4.60 12.53 6.83
C GLU A 93 -5.43 11.25 6.87
N ARG A 94 -5.37 10.48 5.81
CA ARG A 94 -6.13 9.23 5.75
C ARG A 94 -5.66 8.27 6.84
N LEU A 95 -4.35 8.15 7.02
CA LEU A 95 -3.80 7.24 8.00
C LEU A 95 -4.10 7.70 9.43
N ALA A 96 -4.15 8.99 9.66
CA ALA A 96 -4.44 9.52 10.99
C ALA A 96 -5.91 9.43 11.34
N ASP A 97 -6.79 9.55 10.33
CA ASP A 97 -8.22 9.59 10.59
C ASP A 97 -8.88 8.23 10.61
N THR A 98 -8.22 7.20 10.14
CA THR A 98 -8.84 5.87 10.08
C THR A 98 -8.73 5.17 11.42
N ASP A 99 -9.76 4.46 11.81
CA ASP A 99 -9.71 3.66 13.03
C ASP A 99 -8.82 2.46 12.76
N ILE A 100 -7.61 2.48 13.32
CA ILE A 100 -6.64 1.44 13.06
C ILE A 100 -7.11 0.08 13.55
N ASN A 101 -8.01 0.04 14.52
CA ASN A 101 -8.53 -1.24 14.99
C ASN A 101 -9.37 -1.92 13.93
N LEU A 102 -10.07 -1.15 13.11
CA LEU A 102 -10.84 -1.73 12.01
C LEU A 102 -9.91 -2.33 10.96
N ALA A 103 -8.82 -1.65 10.66
CA ALA A 103 -7.84 -2.17 9.71
C ALA A 103 -7.23 -3.45 10.25
N ARG A 104 -6.90 -3.46 11.54
CA ARG A 104 -6.29 -4.62 12.17
C ARG A 104 -7.25 -5.81 12.14
N GLN A 105 -8.51 -5.56 12.45
CA GLN A 105 -9.50 -6.63 12.45
C GLN A 105 -9.75 -7.18 11.05
N ASP A 106 -9.70 -6.32 10.06
CA ASP A 106 -9.97 -6.75 8.68
C ASP A 106 -8.87 -7.71 8.18
N VAL A 107 -7.63 -7.47 8.58
CA VAL A 107 -6.53 -8.27 8.06
C VAL A 107 -6.18 -9.45 8.96
N LEU A 108 -6.61 -9.42 10.21
CA LEU A 108 -6.21 -10.44 11.18
C LEU A 108 -6.45 -11.88 10.71
N PRO A 109 -7.56 -12.20 10.08
CA PRO A 109 -7.79 -13.59 9.67
C PRO A 109 -6.78 -14.12 8.66
N PHE A 110 -6.04 -13.23 8.01
CA PHE A 110 -5.09 -13.63 6.98
C PHE A 110 -3.65 -13.63 7.46
N ILE A 111 -3.40 -13.31 8.74
CA ILE A 111 -2.05 -13.17 9.26
C ILE A 111 -1.70 -14.38 10.12
N LYS A 112 -0.54 -14.98 9.84
CA LYS A 112 -0.12 -16.13 10.60
C LYS A 112 0.29 -15.76 12.00
N ASN A 113 1.02 -14.65 12.15
CA ASN A 113 1.49 -14.22 13.45
C ASN A 113 0.79 -12.93 13.85
N PRO A 114 -0.28 -13.00 14.62
CA PRO A 114 -0.99 -11.79 15.02
C PRO A 114 -0.11 -10.76 15.72
N GLU A 115 1.00 -11.18 16.27
CA GLU A 115 1.90 -10.27 16.93
C GLU A 115 2.45 -9.23 15.98
N GLU A 116 2.47 -9.52 14.67
CA GLU A 116 2.94 -8.56 13.70
C GLU A 116 2.10 -7.29 13.71
N LEU A 117 0.86 -7.40 14.17
CA LEU A 117 -0.04 -6.26 14.16
C LEU A 117 0.02 -5.44 15.43
N GLU A 118 0.80 -5.87 16.42
CA GLU A 118 0.83 -5.16 17.69
C GLU A 118 1.45 -3.78 17.55
N ILE A 119 2.33 -3.57 16.59
CA ILE A 119 2.96 -2.29 16.39
C ILE A 119 2.04 -1.32 15.66
N TRP A 120 0.96 -1.82 15.10
CA TRP A 120 0.08 -0.99 14.30
C TRP A 120 -0.59 0.09 15.14
N SER A 121 -0.38 1.33 14.78
CA SER A 121 -1.07 2.47 15.34
C SER A 121 -1.15 3.52 14.24
N ASN A 122 -1.98 4.51 14.44
CA ASN A 122 -2.08 5.58 13.46
C ASN A 122 -0.73 6.28 13.32
N ASP A 123 -0.03 6.53 14.43
CA ASP A 123 1.26 7.18 14.37
C ASP A 123 2.29 6.34 13.64
N TYR A 124 2.26 5.04 13.83
CA TYR A 124 3.18 4.15 13.12
C TYR A 124 3.02 4.31 11.62
N PHE A 125 1.77 4.31 11.15
CA PHE A 125 1.53 4.41 9.71
C PHE A 125 1.84 5.81 9.18
N VAL A 126 1.61 6.85 9.97
CA VAL A 126 1.99 8.20 9.55
C VAL A 126 3.51 8.27 9.39
N GLN A 127 4.26 7.63 10.27
CA GLN A 127 5.71 7.59 10.13
C GLN A 127 6.14 6.81 8.90
N LEU A 128 5.43 5.73 8.59
CA LEU A 128 5.73 4.98 7.36
C LEU A 128 5.53 5.85 6.13
N ALA A 129 4.53 6.73 6.16
CA ALA A 129 4.29 7.62 5.03
C ALA A 129 5.51 8.53 4.76
N GLU A 130 6.23 8.88 5.80
CA GLU A 130 7.41 9.72 5.65
C GLU A 130 8.60 8.93 5.14
N MET A 131 8.53 7.62 5.17
CA MET A 131 9.62 6.76 4.74
C MET A 131 9.46 6.29 3.30
N ILE A 132 8.41 6.71 2.62
CA ILE A 132 8.19 6.29 1.25
C ILE A 132 9.33 6.76 0.37
N LYS A 133 9.84 5.86 -0.46
CA LYS A 133 10.86 6.20 -1.43
C LYS A 133 10.21 6.32 -2.78
N PHE A 134 10.60 7.34 -3.53
CA PHE A 134 10.02 7.56 -4.85
C PHE A 134 11.01 7.17 -5.93
N GLN A 135 10.46 6.61 -7.02
CA GLN A 135 11.26 6.29 -8.17
C GLN A 135 11.46 7.57 -8.96
N ASN A 136 12.63 7.76 -9.48
CA ASN A 136 12.95 8.97 -10.24
C ASN A 136 12.41 8.95 -11.65
#